data_e1862e0dd3b547ad2f0d2ce3a1e95186
#
_entry.id   e1862e0dd3b547ad2f0d2ce3a1e95186
#
_cell.length_a   1.000
_cell.length_b   1.000
_cell.length_c   1.000
_cell.angle_alpha   90.00
_cell.angle_beta   90.00
_cell.angle_gamma   90.00
#
_symmetry.space_group_name_H-M   'P 1'
#
loop_
_entity.id
_entity.type
_entity.pdbx_description
1 polymer ?
#
loop_
_entity_poly.entity_id
_entity_poly.type
_entity_poly.pdbx_seq_one_letter_code
_entity_poly.pdbx_strand_id
1 'polypeptide(L)'
;MFNYRASTTPADAAFQMHKEVDWGGGYYRRWMKANKTVPIYMREKHEDIPMSTAYPFDEVFTLTKHIKLKNEQLKYFTSSFGWALALAILQERKVINVYGIDMADLEYVNQKDCFAFWIGFAGGRGIELNINCAENIFDKPLYGKLPLE
;
A
#
# COMPACT_ATOMS: atom_id res chain seq x y z
N MET A 1 0.53 7.07 -4.77
CA MET A 1 1.67 6.95 -5.71
C MET A 1 2.87 6.38 -4.98
N PHE A 2 3.63 5.48 -5.59
CA PHE A 2 4.71 4.77 -4.93
C PHE A 2 6.05 5.00 -5.63
N ASN A 3 7.12 5.11 -4.85
CA ASN A 3 8.50 5.22 -5.31
C ASN A 3 8.72 6.38 -6.32
N TYR A 4 9.65 6.20 -7.25
CA TYR A 4 10.07 7.23 -8.19
C TYR A 4 8.98 7.71 -9.16
N ARG A 5 7.87 6.98 -9.31
CA ARG A 5 6.75 7.40 -10.18
C ARG A 5 6.10 8.70 -9.72
N ALA A 6 6.13 9.00 -8.43
CA ALA A 6 5.63 10.26 -7.91
C ALA A 6 6.39 11.49 -8.42
N SER A 7 7.62 11.32 -8.91
CA SER A 7 8.40 12.42 -9.50
C SER A 7 7.98 12.82 -10.92
N THR A 8 7.21 11.96 -11.60
CA THR A 8 6.86 12.12 -13.01
C THR A 8 5.36 12.12 -13.29
N THR A 9 4.55 11.81 -12.30
CA THR A 9 3.09 11.70 -12.43
C THR A 9 2.41 12.57 -11.39
N PRO A 10 1.43 13.41 -11.74
CA PRO A 10 0.65 14.16 -10.77
C PRO A 10 0.05 13.24 -9.71
N ALA A 11 0.19 13.62 -8.44
CA ALA A 11 -0.30 12.84 -7.32
C ALA A 11 -0.66 13.77 -6.15
N ASP A 12 -1.75 13.45 -5.43
CA ASP A 12 -2.15 14.14 -4.21
C ASP A 12 -1.34 13.70 -2.99
N ALA A 13 -0.76 12.52 -3.05
CA ALA A 13 0.17 12.01 -2.03
C ALA A 13 1.06 10.90 -2.59
N ALA A 14 2.22 10.71 -1.98
CA ALA A 14 3.15 9.62 -2.25
C ALA A 14 3.41 8.80 -0.98
N PHE A 15 3.91 7.57 -1.17
CA PHE A 15 4.28 6.67 -0.07
C PHE A 15 5.73 6.24 -0.23
N GLN A 16 6.52 6.39 0.83
CA GLN A 16 7.87 5.84 0.95
C GLN A 16 8.00 5.13 2.29
N MET A 17 7.63 3.86 2.29
CA MET A 17 7.58 3.03 3.50
C MET A 17 8.85 2.20 3.74
N HIS A 18 9.81 2.25 2.82
CA HIS A 18 11.11 1.61 2.99
C HIS A 18 11.98 2.36 4.00
N LYS A 19 12.95 1.67 4.58
CA LYS A 19 13.99 2.32 5.38
C LYS A 19 14.86 3.21 4.50
N GLU A 20 15.50 4.22 5.08
CA GLU A 20 16.33 5.17 4.34
C GLU A 20 17.44 4.50 3.51
N VAL A 21 18.05 3.46 4.04
CA VAL A 21 19.08 2.66 3.33
C VAL A 21 18.56 2.04 2.03
N ASP A 22 17.26 1.80 1.93
CA ASP A 22 16.62 1.16 0.78
C ASP A 22 16.01 2.18 -0.20
N TRP A 23 16.19 3.49 0.02
CA TRP A 23 15.63 4.52 -0.85
C TRP A 23 16.39 4.63 -2.15
N GLY A 24 16.50 3.66 -2.95
CA GLY A 24 17.12 3.63 -4.30
C GLY A 24 17.88 4.89 -4.72
N GLY A 25 18.67 4.81 -5.78
CA GLY A 25 19.67 5.79 -6.16
C GLY A 25 19.28 7.26 -6.10
N GLY A 26 20.27 8.11 -6.11
CA GLY A 26 20.20 9.53 -5.77
C GLY A 26 19.15 10.42 -6.44
N TYR A 27 18.48 9.94 -7.53
CA TYR A 27 17.43 10.72 -8.20
C TYR A 27 16.18 10.85 -7.33
N TYR A 28 15.66 9.74 -6.79
CA TYR A 28 14.42 9.76 -6.01
C TYR A 28 14.60 10.54 -4.69
N ARG A 29 15.74 10.35 -4.02
CA ARG A 29 16.07 11.12 -2.81
C ARG A 29 16.18 12.61 -3.10
N ARG A 30 16.81 13.02 -4.23
CA ARG A 30 16.85 14.42 -4.65
C ARG A 30 15.47 14.98 -4.91
N TRP A 31 14.60 14.20 -5.57
CA TRP A 31 13.22 14.61 -5.78
C TRP A 31 12.49 14.83 -4.45
N MET A 32 12.58 13.90 -3.50
CA MET A 32 11.91 14.05 -2.20
C MET A 32 12.34 15.32 -1.46
N LYS A 33 13.64 15.64 -1.47
CA LYS A 33 14.19 16.87 -0.87
C LYS A 33 13.75 18.15 -1.58
N ALA A 34 13.62 18.10 -2.90
CA ALA A 34 13.21 19.23 -3.71
C ALA A 34 11.68 19.42 -3.75
N ASN A 35 10.92 18.39 -3.45
CA ASN A 35 9.46 18.41 -3.52
C ASN A 35 8.87 19.39 -2.49
N LYS A 36 7.95 20.24 -2.95
CA LYS A 36 7.30 21.29 -2.14
C LYS A 36 5.76 21.19 -2.18
N THR A 37 5.21 20.22 -2.88
CA THR A 37 3.77 20.18 -3.20
C THR A 37 3.09 18.88 -2.84
N VAL A 38 3.76 17.74 -3.03
CA VAL A 38 3.16 16.41 -2.83
C VAL A 38 3.51 15.88 -1.44
N PRO A 39 2.56 15.72 -0.52
CA PRO A 39 2.80 15.05 0.76
C PRO A 39 3.37 13.64 0.55
N ILE A 40 4.38 13.29 1.32
CA ILE A 40 5.02 11.96 1.26
C ILE A 40 4.81 11.26 2.60
N TYR A 41 3.96 10.24 2.64
CA TYR A 41 3.83 9.39 3.81
C TYR A 41 5.06 8.51 3.94
N MET A 42 5.73 8.62 5.09
CA MET A 42 6.97 7.93 5.42
C MET A 42 6.84 7.26 6.79
N ARG A 43 7.75 6.36 7.12
CA ARG A 43 7.75 5.71 8.45
C ARG A 43 7.86 6.72 9.59
N GLU A 44 8.59 7.79 9.36
CA GLU A 44 8.78 8.92 10.26
C GLU A 44 8.94 10.21 9.45
N LYS A 45 8.80 11.34 10.10
CA LYS A 45 9.07 12.62 9.49
C LYS A 45 10.57 12.85 9.39
N HIS A 46 11.02 13.38 8.24
CA HIS A 46 12.42 13.71 7.99
C HIS A 46 12.57 15.22 7.83
N GLU A 47 13.49 15.83 8.58
CA GLU A 47 13.71 17.29 8.54
C GLU A 47 14.23 17.79 7.19
N ASP A 48 15.02 16.96 6.51
CA ASP A 48 15.58 17.27 5.20
C ASP A 48 14.65 16.97 4.01
N ILE A 49 13.42 16.50 4.28
CA ILE A 49 12.37 16.23 3.30
C ILE A 49 11.12 17.06 3.66
N PRO A 50 10.95 18.26 3.08
CA PRO A 50 9.96 19.24 3.53
C PRO A 50 8.51 18.73 3.55
N MET A 51 8.16 17.83 2.61
CA MET A 51 6.80 17.29 2.47
C MET A 51 6.63 15.91 3.13
N SER A 52 7.62 15.45 3.93
CA SER A 52 7.48 14.22 4.67
C SER A 52 6.44 14.33 5.77
N THR A 53 5.61 13.32 5.88
CA THR A 53 4.58 13.17 6.91
C THR A 53 4.74 11.78 7.52
N ALA A 54 4.81 11.70 8.85
CA ALA A 54 4.82 10.43 9.54
C ALA A 54 3.53 9.68 9.24
N TYR A 55 3.65 8.41 8.87
CA TYR A 55 2.49 7.55 8.64
C TYR A 55 1.78 7.29 9.99
N PRO A 56 0.43 7.36 10.05
CA PRO A 56 -0.33 7.22 11.29
C PRO A 56 -0.47 5.74 11.69
N PHE A 57 0.63 5.14 12.18
CA PHE A 57 0.68 3.71 12.50
C PHE A 57 -0.33 3.30 13.57
N ASP A 58 -0.44 4.06 14.66
CA ASP A 58 -1.29 3.71 15.79
C ASP A 58 -2.76 3.72 15.38
N GLU A 59 -3.18 4.73 14.64
CA GLU A 59 -4.54 4.84 14.13
C GLU A 59 -4.85 3.72 13.14
N VAL A 60 -3.93 3.42 12.21
CA VAL A 60 -4.10 2.33 11.25
C VAL A 60 -4.17 0.99 11.94
N PHE A 61 -3.38 0.76 12.98
CA PHE A 61 -3.45 -0.50 13.72
C PHE A 61 -4.79 -0.69 14.43
N THR A 62 -5.53 0.38 14.74
CA THR A 62 -6.89 0.22 15.29
C THR A 62 -7.83 -0.55 14.37
N LEU A 63 -7.60 -0.53 13.05
CA LEU A 63 -8.42 -1.24 12.07
C LEU A 63 -8.46 -2.75 12.32
N THR A 64 -7.34 -3.33 12.74
CA THR A 64 -7.19 -4.79 12.96
C THR A 64 -7.15 -5.19 14.43
N LYS A 65 -7.49 -4.29 15.36
CA LYS A 65 -7.42 -4.54 16.81
C LYS A 65 -8.20 -5.78 17.29
N HIS A 66 -9.23 -6.16 16.54
CA HIS A 66 -10.09 -7.32 16.81
C HIS A 66 -9.61 -8.62 16.15
N ILE A 67 -8.59 -8.54 15.28
CA ILE A 67 -8.01 -9.71 14.60
C ILE A 67 -6.75 -10.11 15.35
N LYS A 68 -6.71 -11.36 15.82
CA LYS A 68 -5.58 -11.88 16.60
C LYS A 68 -4.99 -13.10 15.93
N LEU A 69 -3.65 -13.16 15.91
CA LEU A 69 -2.87 -14.32 15.55
C LEU A 69 -2.03 -14.72 16.77
N LYS A 70 -2.21 -15.93 17.29
CA LYS A 70 -1.53 -16.41 18.50
C LYS A 70 -1.66 -15.44 19.70
N ASN A 71 -2.88 -14.90 19.90
CA ASN A 71 -3.22 -13.93 20.94
C ASN A 71 -2.63 -12.53 20.77
N GLU A 72 -1.85 -12.27 19.73
CA GLU A 72 -1.34 -10.95 19.40
C GLU A 72 -2.17 -10.30 18.30
N GLN A 73 -2.27 -8.98 18.31
CA GLN A 73 -2.95 -8.25 17.24
C GLN A 73 -2.26 -8.48 15.90
N LEU A 74 -3.05 -8.79 14.87
CA LEU A 74 -2.54 -8.93 13.51
C LEU A 74 -2.12 -7.57 12.93
N LYS A 75 -0.83 -7.44 12.64
CA LYS A 75 -0.22 -6.31 11.95
C LYS A 75 0.39 -6.81 10.65
N TYR A 76 -0.43 -6.94 9.60
CA TYR A 76 -0.02 -7.59 8.36
C TYR A 76 0.25 -6.57 7.25
N PHE A 77 1.52 -6.20 7.12
CA PHE A 77 2.00 -5.18 6.18
C PHE A 77 3.33 -5.60 5.57
N THR A 78 3.28 -6.30 4.45
CA THR A 78 4.46 -6.75 3.70
C THR A 78 4.69 -5.93 2.43
N SER A 79 3.83 -4.94 2.15
CA SER A 79 3.95 -4.09 0.95
C SER A 79 3.48 -2.66 1.22
N SER A 80 4.00 -1.73 0.42
CA SER A 80 3.54 -0.33 0.43
C SER A 80 2.07 -0.19 0.05
N PHE A 81 1.54 -1.12 -0.74
CA PHE A 81 0.11 -1.14 -1.10
C PHE A 81 -0.78 -1.43 0.11
N GLY A 82 -0.36 -2.35 0.99
CA GLY A 82 -1.07 -2.61 2.24
C GLY A 82 -1.19 -1.34 3.09
N TRP A 83 -0.13 -0.57 3.21
CA TRP A 83 -0.15 0.70 3.93
C TRP A 83 -1.10 1.72 3.28
N ALA A 84 -1.07 1.86 1.95
CA ALA A 84 -1.95 2.79 1.26
C ALA A 84 -3.42 2.40 1.37
N LEU A 85 -3.76 1.12 1.23
CA LEU A 85 -5.12 0.61 1.39
C LEU A 85 -5.61 0.82 2.82
N ALA A 86 -4.81 0.50 3.83
CA ALA A 86 -5.16 0.71 5.22
C ALA A 86 -5.41 2.20 5.54
N LEU A 87 -4.60 3.11 4.99
CA LEU A 87 -4.84 4.54 5.15
C LEU A 87 -6.14 4.99 4.48
N ALA A 88 -6.44 4.50 3.28
CA ALA A 88 -7.68 4.80 2.58
C ALA A 88 -8.92 4.32 3.37
N ILE A 89 -8.82 3.14 3.99
CA ILE A 89 -9.87 2.59 4.86
C ILE A 89 -10.04 3.46 6.12
N LEU A 90 -8.93 3.85 6.76
CA LEU A 90 -8.94 4.72 7.93
C LEU A 90 -9.59 6.09 7.62
N GLN A 91 -9.34 6.60 6.41
CA GLN A 91 -9.93 7.85 5.91
C GLN A 91 -11.38 7.69 5.42
N GLU A 92 -11.99 6.53 5.63
CA GLU A 92 -13.39 6.23 5.26
C GLU A 92 -13.70 6.47 3.78
N ARG A 93 -12.73 6.21 2.88
CA ARG A 93 -12.94 6.32 1.44
C ARG A 93 -14.06 5.36 1.02
N LYS A 94 -14.99 5.83 0.19
CA LYS A 94 -16.13 5.04 -0.28
C LYS A 94 -15.80 4.19 -1.50
N VAL A 95 -14.87 4.67 -2.31
CA VAL A 95 -14.41 4.01 -3.53
C VAL A 95 -12.88 4.01 -3.55
N ILE A 96 -12.28 2.89 -3.89
CA ILE A 96 -10.84 2.74 -4.11
C ILE A 96 -10.62 2.17 -5.50
N ASN A 97 -9.93 2.92 -6.36
CA ASN A 97 -9.52 2.47 -7.68
C ASN A 97 -8.04 2.09 -7.64
N VAL A 98 -7.71 0.89 -8.14
CA VAL A 98 -6.35 0.36 -8.15
C VAL A 98 -5.89 0.18 -9.58
N TYR A 99 -4.75 0.79 -9.91
CA TYR A 99 -4.14 0.75 -11.26
C TYR A 99 -2.64 0.46 -11.17
N GLY A 100 -2.11 -0.23 -12.19
CA GLY A 100 -0.67 -0.38 -12.39
C GLY A 100 0.04 -1.28 -11.38
N ILE A 101 -0.67 -2.18 -10.72
CA ILE A 101 -0.11 -3.19 -9.83
C ILE A 101 -0.10 -4.52 -10.57
N ASP A 102 1.06 -4.98 -11.00
CA ASP A 102 1.19 -6.27 -11.68
C ASP A 102 1.48 -7.40 -10.68
N MET A 103 2.44 -7.25 -9.80
CA MET A 103 2.89 -8.29 -8.86
C MET A 103 3.27 -9.63 -9.53
N ALA A 104 3.75 -9.58 -10.79
CA ALA A 104 4.12 -10.78 -11.53
C ALA A 104 5.47 -11.36 -11.06
N ASP A 105 6.39 -10.50 -10.65
CA ASP A 105 7.76 -10.89 -10.31
C ASP A 105 7.87 -11.63 -8.98
N LEU A 106 8.93 -12.41 -8.84
CA LEU A 106 9.20 -13.22 -7.65
C LEU A 106 9.34 -12.38 -6.37
N GLU A 107 9.81 -11.15 -6.48
CA GLU A 107 9.91 -10.24 -5.32
C GLU A 107 8.56 -9.93 -4.66
N TYR A 108 7.46 -10.07 -5.42
CA TYR A 108 6.11 -9.81 -4.91
C TYR A 108 5.42 -11.02 -4.27
N VAL A 109 6.04 -12.20 -4.25
CA VAL A 109 5.42 -13.41 -3.69
C VAL A 109 4.88 -13.17 -2.29
N ASN A 110 5.66 -12.55 -1.41
CA ASN A 110 5.25 -12.24 -0.03
C ASN A 110 4.34 -11.00 0.07
N GLN A 111 4.13 -10.28 -1.01
CA GLN A 111 3.33 -9.06 -1.03
C GLN A 111 1.90 -9.31 -1.53
N LYS A 112 1.69 -10.35 -2.34
CA LYS A 112 0.37 -10.72 -2.90
C LYS A 112 -0.67 -10.96 -1.82
N ASP A 113 -0.32 -11.75 -0.83
CA ASP A 113 -1.24 -12.10 0.26
C ASP A 113 -1.62 -10.88 1.10
N CYS A 114 -0.66 -9.98 1.33
CA CYS A 114 -0.92 -8.72 2.00
C CYS A 114 -1.88 -7.82 1.20
N PHE A 115 -1.68 -7.73 -0.11
CA PHE A 115 -2.57 -6.99 -0.99
C PHE A 115 -3.98 -7.59 -0.96
N ALA A 116 -4.11 -8.90 -1.17
CA ALA A 116 -5.39 -9.60 -1.15
C ALA A 116 -6.10 -9.45 0.21
N PHE A 117 -5.37 -9.55 1.32
CA PHE A 117 -5.91 -9.32 2.65
C PHE A 117 -6.55 -7.93 2.78
N TRP A 118 -5.84 -6.86 2.40
CA TRP A 118 -6.35 -5.50 2.55
C TRP A 118 -7.47 -5.17 1.56
N ILE A 119 -7.46 -5.74 0.36
CA ILE A 119 -8.58 -5.65 -0.59
C ILE A 119 -9.83 -6.33 0.01
N GLY A 120 -9.70 -7.55 0.51
CA GLY A 120 -10.80 -8.26 1.16
C GLY A 120 -11.31 -7.53 2.41
N PHE A 121 -10.40 -6.94 3.20
CA PHE A 121 -10.76 -6.16 4.37
C PHE A 121 -11.53 -4.88 4.03
N ALA A 122 -11.14 -4.18 2.96
CA ALA A 122 -11.86 -3.00 2.45
C ALA A 122 -13.25 -3.37 1.92
N GLY A 123 -13.35 -4.43 1.11
CA GLY A 123 -14.62 -4.93 0.59
C GLY A 123 -15.57 -5.36 1.70
N GLY A 124 -15.07 -6.05 2.73
CA GLY A 124 -15.86 -6.44 3.91
C GLY A 124 -16.39 -5.25 4.73
N ARG A 125 -15.85 -4.06 4.54
CA ARG A 125 -16.33 -2.79 5.11
C ARG A 125 -17.30 -2.03 4.18
N GLY A 126 -17.64 -2.60 3.05
CA GLY A 126 -18.55 -1.99 2.08
C GLY A 126 -17.91 -0.89 1.23
N ILE A 127 -16.57 -0.87 1.12
CA ILE A 127 -15.87 0.03 0.22
C ILE A 127 -15.95 -0.55 -1.19
N GLU A 128 -16.38 0.25 -2.15
CA GLU A 128 -16.34 -0.12 -3.57
C GLU A 128 -14.90 -0.20 -4.06
N LEU A 129 -14.55 -1.31 -4.71
CA LEU A 129 -13.20 -1.60 -5.17
C LEU A 129 -13.20 -1.83 -6.67
N ASN A 130 -12.49 -0.98 -7.40
CA ASN A 130 -12.26 -1.12 -8.83
C ASN A 130 -10.79 -1.48 -9.07
N ILE A 131 -10.52 -2.78 -9.28
CA ILE A 131 -9.16 -3.31 -9.44
C ILE A 131 -8.93 -3.55 -10.93
N ASN A 132 -8.16 -2.65 -11.56
CA ASN A 132 -7.85 -2.70 -12.98
C ASN A 132 -6.46 -3.29 -13.26
N CYS A 133 -6.04 -4.25 -12.45
CA CYS A 133 -4.71 -4.86 -12.50
C CYS A 133 -4.67 -6.08 -11.56
N ALA A 134 -3.51 -6.71 -11.44
CA ALA A 134 -3.30 -7.81 -10.49
C ALA A 134 -4.14 -9.08 -10.79
N GLU A 135 -4.47 -9.33 -12.06
CA GLU A 135 -5.20 -10.53 -12.50
C GLU A 135 -4.56 -11.83 -12.00
N ASN A 136 -3.24 -11.88 -11.97
CA ASN A 136 -2.49 -13.03 -11.47
C ASN A 136 -2.67 -13.33 -9.98
N ILE A 137 -3.33 -12.46 -9.22
CA ILE A 137 -3.67 -12.65 -7.80
C ILE A 137 -5.06 -13.28 -7.67
N PHE A 138 -6.04 -12.74 -8.40
CA PHE A 138 -7.46 -13.08 -8.25
C PHE A 138 -7.97 -14.05 -9.30
N ASP A 139 -7.36 -14.10 -10.49
CA ASP A 139 -7.71 -15.04 -11.55
C ASP A 139 -7.11 -16.42 -11.25
N LYS A 140 -7.77 -17.14 -10.34
CA LYS A 140 -7.37 -18.49 -9.94
C LYS A 140 -8.57 -19.43 -10.05
N PRO A 141 -8.35 -20.65 -10.59
CA PRO A 141 -9.41 -21.64 -10.67
C PRO A 141 -9.85 -22.07 -9.25
N LEU A 142 -11.13 -22.36 -9.12
CA LEU A 142 -11.71 -22.88 -7.88
C LEU A 142 -10.95 -24.12 -7.43
N TYR A 143 -10.56 -24.17 -6.14
CA TYR A 143 -9.70 -25.21 -5.55
C TYR A 143 -8.35 -25.41 -6.26
N GLY A 144 -7.89 -24.38 -7.01
CA GLY A 144 -6.59 -24.39 -7.69
C GLY A 144 -6.50 -25.30 -8.93
N LYS A 145 -7.55 -26.05 -9.29
CA LYS A 145 -7.54 -26.99 -10.42
C LYS A 145 -8.82 -27.05 -11.23
N LEU A 146 -9.92 -26.54 -10.72
CA LEU A 146 -11.21 -26.56 -11.41
C LEU A 146 -11.41 -25.22 -12.13
N PRO A 147 -11.70 -25.23 -13.44
CA PRO A 147 -12.12 -24.03 -14.11
C PRO A 147 -13.41 -23.52 -13.47
N LEU A 148 -13.57 -22.22 -13.37
CA LEU A 148 -14.87 -21.61 -13.11
C LEU A 148 -15.68 -21.78 -14.39
N GLU A 149 -16.73 -22.59 -14.38
CA GLU A 149 -17.71 -22.70 -15.47
C GLU A 149 -18.57 -21.43 -15.53
#